data_d62daaa24a9f06aa20a3bad84500f274
#
_entry.id   d62daaa24a9f06aa20a3bad84500f274
#
_cell.length_a   1.000
_cell.length_b   1.000
_cell.length_c   1.000
_cell.angle_alpha   90.00
_cell.angle_beta   90.00
_cell.angle_gamma   90.00
#
_symmetry.space_group_name_H-M   'P 1'
#
loop_
_entity.id
_entity.type
_entity.pdbx_description
1 polymer ?
#
loop_
_entity_poly.entity_id
_entity_poly.type
_entity_poly.pdbx_seq_one_letter_code
_entity_poly.pdbx_strand_id
1 'polypeptide(L)'
;LCAAGGAGRSGPFRRQSDDGIEVLLITSRDSGRWIVPKGWLMDGKSAAEAAREEAWEEAGVKTAMLTPVPVGTFAYEKRLDTGYRAPVEVQVFYLDVSELSDIYPEARERQRKWVSPAQAAEMVNEPGLKAIFQEM
;
A
#
# COMPACT_ATOMS: atom_id res chain seq x y z
N LEU A 1 -2.61 2.79 0.59
CA LEU A 1 -1.50 3.59 0.44
C LEU A 1 -1.47 4.34 -0.80
N CYS A 2 -0.98 5.52 -0.83
CA CYS A 2 -1.17 6.23 -1.96
C CYS A 2 -0.20 7.15 -2.36
N ALA A 3 -0.04 7.39 -3.52
CA ALA A 3 0.86 8.29 -4.05
C ALA A 3 0.20 9.55 -4.43
N ALA A 4 0.80 10.68 -4.29
CA ALA A 4 0.31 11.96 -4.73
C ALA A 4 1.40 12.76 -5.44
N GLY A 5 1.01 13.63 -6.37
CA GLY A 5 1.96 14.41 -7.17
C GLY A 5 2.45 13.65 -8.39
N GLY A 6 3.13 14.32 -9.33
CA GLY A 6 3.56 13.74 -10.60
C GLY A 6 4.47 12.53 -10.48
N ALA A 7 5.15 12.37 -9.36
CA ALA A 7 6.01 11.24 -9.08
C ALA A 7 5.56 10.50 -7.82
N GLY A 8 4.28 10.53 -7.52
CA GLY A 8 3.75 9.94 -6.30
C GLY A 8 2.95 8.65 -6.51
N ARG A 9 2.74 7.88 -5.46
CA ARG A 9 2.04 6.59 -5.46
C ARG A 9 1.14 6.41 -4.25
N SER A 10 0.30 5.36 -4.23
CA SER A 10 -0.75 5.20 -3.23
C SER A 10 -1.15 3.77 -2.85
N GLY A 11 -1.66 3.54 -1.65
CA GLY A 11 -2.10 2.21 -1.21
C GLY A 11 -2.81 2.14 0.16
N PRO A 12 -3.38 1.03 0.57
CA PRO A 12 -4.24 0.79 1.71
C PRO A 12 -3.73 -0.21 2.67
N PHE A 13 -4.50 -0.47 3.87
CA PHE A 13 -3.97 -1.58 4.54
C PHE A 13 -4.36 -1.97 5.95
N ARG A 14 -5.32 -1.41 6.54
CA ARG A 14 -5.58 -1.68 7.95
C ARG A 14 -6.90 -2.39 8.19
N ARG A 15 -6.95 -3.30 9.16
CA ARG A 15 -8.20 -3.79 9.75
C ARG A 15 -8.05 -3.92 11.26
N GLN A 16 -9.16 -3.92 11.97
CA GLN A 16 -9.21 -4.22 13.39
C GLN A 16 -9.36 -5.73 13.56
N SER A 17 -8.71 -6.28 14.59
CA SER A 17 -8.86 -7.67 15.01
C SER A 17 -9.00 -7.70 16.54
N ASP A 18 -9.31 -8.86 17.10
CA ASP A 18 -9.41 -9.03 18.56
C ASP A 18 -8.09 -8.72 19.26
N ASP A 19 -6.98 -8.91 18.57
CA ASP A 19 -5.63 -8.67 19.09
C ASP A 19 -5.09 -7.27 18.71
N GLY A 20 -5.92 -6.40 18.17
CA GLY A 20 -5.54 -5.05 17.77
C GLY A 20 -5.60 -4.82 16.26
N ILE A 21 -4.68 -4.01 15.74
CA ILE A 21 -4.63 -3.65 14.33
C ILE A 21 -3.79 -4.66 13.56
N GLU A 22 -4.27 -5.08 12.40
CA GLU A 22 -3.50 -5.84 11.44
C GLU A 22 -3.33 -5.03 10.15
N VAL A 23 -2.22 -5.25 9.48
CA VAL A 23 -1.84 -4.57 8.24
C VAL A 23 -1.80 -5.59 7.11
N LEU A 24 -2.35 -5.23 5.95
CA LEU A 24 -2.32 -6.09 4.77
C LEU A 24 -1.09 -5.77 3.93
N LEU A 25 -0.19 -6.74 3.81
CA LEU A 25 0.96 -6.65 2.92
C LEU A 25 0.76 -7.57 1.72
N ILE A 26 1.41 -7.22 0.62
CA ILE A 26 1.43 -8.01 -0.60
C ILE A 26 2.87 -8.20 -1.07
N THR A 27 3.09 -9.16 -1.95
CA THR A 27 4.41 -9.36 -2.55
C THR A 27 4.56 -8.55 -3.82
N SER A 28 5.75 -8.01 -4.04
CA SER A 28 6.12 -7.36 -5.29
C SER A 28 6.19 -8.39 -6.41
N ARG A 29 5.67 -8.06 -7.59
CA ARG A 29 5.72 -8.95 -8.76
C ARG A 29 7.15 -9.18 -9.25
N ASP A 30 8.02 -8.19 -9.11
CA ASP A 30 9.39 -8.25 -9.61
C ASP A 30 10.32 -9.04 -8.69
N SER A 31 10.27 -8.75 -7.39
CA SER A 31 11.24 -9.29 -6.44
C SER A 31 10.64 -10.27 -5.43
N GLY A 32 9.31 -10.35 -5.32
CA GLY A 32 8.65 -11.17 -4.32
C GLY A 32 8.78 -10.63 -2.89
N ARG A 33 9.36 -9.45 -2.70
CA ARG A 33 9.48 -8.87 -1.37
C ARG A 33 8.15 -8.29 -0.90
N TRP A 34 7.97 -8.22 0.40
CA TRP A 34 6.74 -7.68 0.98
C TRP A 34 6.69 -6.17 0.87
N ILE A 35 5.56 -5.68 0.38
CA ILE A 35 5.30 -4.26 0.18
C ILE A 35 3.84 -3.97 0.55
N VAL A 36 3.47 -2.70 0.50
CA VAL A 36 2.06 -2.29 0.59
C VAL A 36 1.51 -2.08 -0.82
N PRO A 37 0.19 -2.28 -1.02
CA PRO A 37 -0.43 -1.94 -2.30
C PRO A 37 -0.22 -0.46 -2.58
N LYS A 38 0.21 -0.14 -3.79
CA LYS A 38 0.49 1.24 -4.19
C LYS A 38 0.50 1.37 -5.71
N GLY A 39 0.18 2.54 -6.18
CA GLY A 39 0.19 2.87 -7.60
C GLY A 39 0.29 4.36 -7.84
N TRP A 40 0.32 4.74 -9.10
CA TRP A 40 0.41 6.14 -9.51
C TRP A 40 -0.94 6.84 -9.33
N LEU A 41 -0.90 8.16 -9.24
CA LEU A 41 -2.11 8.97 -9.25
C LEU A 41 -2.91 8.69 -10.53
N MET A 42 -4.21 8.74 -10.40
CA MET A 42 -5.15 8.51 -11.50
C MET A 42 -5.92 9.79 -11.81
N ASP A 43 -6.09 10.11 -13.10
CA ASP A 43 -6.85 11.26 -13.53
C ASP A 43 -8.31 11.17 -13.02
N GLY A 44 -8.83 12.28 -12.52
CA GLY A 44 -10.19 12.35 -12.02
C GLY A 44 -10.41 11.72 -10.65
N LYS A 45 -9.36 11.23 -10.00
CA LYS A 45 -9.44 10.64 -8.65
C LYS A 45 -8.53 11.38 -7.68
N SER A 46 -8.96 11.49 -6.42
CA SER A 46 -8.07 11.95 -5.35
C SER A 46 -6.99 10.89 -5.09
N ALA A 47 -5.92 11.29 -4.40
CA ALA A 47 -4.86 10.34 -4.02
C ALA A 47 -5.42 9.19 -3.17
N ALA A 48 -6.34 9.49 -2.25
CA ALA A 48 -6.97 8.47 -1.42
C ALA A 48 -7.85 7.51 -2.24
N GLU A 49 -8.59 8.04 -3.22
CA GLU A 49 -9.40 7.20 -4.12
C GLU A 49 -8.51 6.30 -4.99
N ALA A 50 -7.39 6.84 -5.48
CA ALA A 50 -6.42 6.05 -6.23
C ALA A 50 -5.84 4.93 -5.36
N ALA A 51 -5.62 5.19 -4.06
CA ALA A 51 -5.17 4.18 -3.11
C ALA A 51 -6.16 3.03 -3.00
N ARG A 52 -7.43 3.36 -2.91
CA ARG A 52 -8.49 2.35 -2.82
C ARG A 52 -8.57 1.49 -4.08
N GLU A 53 -8.40 2.11 -5.24
CA GLU A 53 -8.37 1.38 -6.52
C GLU A 53 -7.19 0.41 -6.59
N GLU A 54 -6.01 0.84 -6.20
CA GLU A 54 -4.83 -0.02 -6.15
C GLU A 54 -5.00 -1.16 -5.13
N ALA A 55 -5.68 -0.89 -4.03
CA ALA A 55 -6.00 -1.90 -3.04
C ALA A 55 -6.86 -3.01 -3.61
N TRP A 56 -7.81 -2.66 -4.43
CA TRP A 56 -8.65 -3.64 -5.11
C TRP A 56 -7.82 -4.44 -6.12
N GLU A 57 -7.09 -3.76 -7.00
CA GLU A 57 -6.34 -4.41 -8.06
C GLU A 57 -5.24 -5.33 -7.56
N GLU A 58 -4.51 -4.89 -6.55
CA GLU A 58 -3.30 -5.57 -6.07
C GLU A 58 -3.56 -6.49 -4.86
N ALA A 59 -4.57 -6.23 -4.07
CA ALA A 59 -4.81 -6.95 -2.82
C ALA A 59 -6.23 -7.47 -2.61
N GLY A 60 -7.14 -7.17 -3.53
CA GLY A 60 -8.52 -7.66 -3.44
C GLY A 60 -9.35 -6.99 -2.35
N VAL A 61 -9.01 -5.78 -1.97
CA VAL A 61 -9.80 -5.02 -0.99
C VAL A 61 -11.12 -4.61 -1.65
N LYS A 62 -12.20 -5.27 -1.25
CA LYS A 62 -13.52 -5.08 -1.86
C LYS A 62 -14.30 -3.98 -1.16
N THR A 63 -14.32 -4.00 0.17
CA THR A 63 -15.05 -3.03 0.97
C THR A 63 -14.12 -2.46 2.03
N ALA A 64 -14.02 -1.15 2.07
CA ALA A 64 -13.17 -0.47 3.04
C ALA A 64 -13.69 0.95 3.28
N MET A 65 -13.49 1.45 4.50
CA MET A 65 -13.74 2.84 4.83
C MET A 65 -12.46 3.63 4.58
N LEU A 66 -12.55 4.63 3.73
CA LEU A 66 -11.43 5.45 3.32
C LEU A 66 -11.26 6.65 4.24
N THR A 67 -10.04 6.85 4.76
CA THR A 67 -9.66 8.06 5.48
C THR A 67 -8.96 8.98 4.49
N PRO A 68 -9.52 10.15 4.18
CA PRO A 68 -9.01 11.00 3.10
C PRO A 68 -7.73 11.77 3.41
N VAL A 69 -7.31 11.79 4.68
CA VAL A 69 -6.10 12.49 5.09
C VAL A 69 -4.94 11.50 5.20
N PRO A 70 -3.78 11.75 4.59
CA PRO A 70 -2.65 10.84 4.69
C PRO A 70 -2.13 10.77 6.12
N VAL A 71 -1.70 9.58 6.54
CA VAL A 71 -1.12 9.35 7.87
C VAL A 71 0.38 9.56 7.88
N GLY A 72 0.98 9.64 6.72
CA GLY A 72 2.40 9.87 6.56
C GLY A 72 2.83 9.74 5.11
N THR A 73 4.11 9.93 4.89
CA THR A 73 4.71 9.78 3.57
C THR A 73 6.02 9.01 3.72
N PHE A 74 6.42 8.33 2.66
CA PHE A 74 7.76 7.79 2.58
C PHE A 74 8.27 7.94 1.15
N ALA A 75 9.59 7.86 0.99
CA ALA A 75 10.22 7.99 -0.31
C ALA A 75 11.06 6.75 -0.61
N TYR A 76 11.15 6.41 -1.89
CA TYR A 76 12.06 5.38 -2.35
C TYR A 76 12.50 5.70 -3.78
N GLU A 77 13.54 5.03 -4.24
CA GLU A 77 13.99 5.17 -5.63
C GLU A 77 13.40 4.06 -6.47
N LYS A 78 12.68 4.45 -7.53
CA LYS A 78 12.14 3.52 -8.51
C LYS A 78 13.09 3.42 -9.69
N ARG A 79 13.43 2.18 -10.08
CA ARG A 79 14.22 1.93 -11.27
C ARG A 79 13.33 2.07 -12.50
N LEU A 80 13.75 2.91 -13.43
CA LEU A 80 13.06 3.13 -14.71
C LEU A 80 13.57 2.15 -15.77
N ASP A 81 12.81 1.99 -16.85
CA ASP A 81 13.18 1.13 -17.98
C ASP A 81 14.50 1.55 -18.63
N THR A 82 14.85 2.84 -18.51
CA THR A 82 16.11 3.39 -19.03
C THR A 82 17.32 3.03 -18.18
N GLY A 83 17.12 2.37 -17.03
CA GLY A 83 18.19 2.05 -16.07
C GLY A 83 18.45 3.16 -15.05
N TYR A 84 17.89 4.35 -15.23
CA TYR A 84 17.97 5.42 -14.26
C TYR A 84 17.03 5.16 -13.09
N ARG A 85 17.36 5.72 -11.93
CA ARG A 85 16.50 5.68 -10.74
C ARG A 85 15.84 7.05 -10.57
N ALA A 86 14.56 7.03 -10.24
CA ALA A 86 13.79 8.24 -9.98
C ALA A 86 13.27 8.23 -8.54
N PRO A 87 13.38 9.35 -7.80
CA PRO A 87 12.79 9.42 -6.48
C PRO A 87 11.26 9.43 -6.60
N VAL A 88 10.60 8.65 -5.76
CA VAL A 88 9.14 8.57 -5.70
C VAL A 88 8.71 8.84 -4.27
N GLU A 89 7.78 9.78 -4.10
CA GLU A 89 7.16 10.04 -2.82
C GLU A 89 5.80 9.34 -2.75
N VAL A 90 5.56 8.63 -1.67
CA VAL A 90 4.33 7.88 -1.45
C VAL A 90 3.56 8.46 -0.28
N GLN A 91 2.32 8.90 -0.51
CA GLN A 91 1.42 9.27 0.57
C GLN A 91 0.69 8.02 1.04
N VAL A 92 0.65 7.82 2.35
CA VAL A 92 0.05 6.64 2.97
C VAL A 92 -1.30 6.99 3.56
N PHE A 93 -2.33 6.25 3.17
CA PHE A 93 -3.69 6.44 3.68
C PHE A 93 -4.14 5.19 4.43
N TYR A 94 -4.97 5.38 5.45
CA TYR A 94 -5.65 4.26 6.08
C TYR A 94 -6.90 3.90 5.31
N LEU A 95 -7.04 2.60 5.05
CA LEU A 95 -8.26 1.98 4.60
C LEU A 95 -8.65 0.95 5.65
N ASP A 96 -9.75 1.16 6.34
CA ASP A 96 -10.29 0.17 7.28
C ASP A 96 -11.02 -0.89 6.48
N VAL A 97 -10.35 -2.03 6.29
CA VAL A 97 -10.83 -3.09 5.42
C VAL A 97 -11.86 -3.95 6.13
N SER A 98 -13.05 -4.08 5.55
CA SER A 98 -14.11 -4.94 6.09
C SER A 98 -14.32 -6.20 5.26
N GLU A 99 -13.91 -6.20 4.00
CA GLU A 99 -14.10 -7.36 3.13
C GLU A 99 -12.98 -7.48 2.10
N LEU A 100 -12.44 -8.69 1.97
CA LEU A 100 -11.50 -9.04 0.90
C LEU A 100 -12.19 -9.97 -0.09
N SER A 101 -11.82 -9.88 -1.36
CA SER A 101 -12.21 -10.82 -2.39
C SER A 101 -11.04 -11.75 -2.71
N ASP A 102 -11.33 -13.01 -3.02
CA ASP A 102 -10.31 -13.95 -3.51
C ASP A 102 -10.14 -13.85 -5.03
N ILE A 103 -11.07 -13.17 -5.70
CA ILE A 103 -11.05 -12.96 -7.15
C ILE A 103 -10.86 -11.47 -7.40
N TYR A 104 -9.70 -11.08 -7.88
CA TYR A 104 -9.36 -9.69 -8.18
C TYR A 104 -8.24 -9.66 -9.23
N PRO A 105 -7.98 -8.50 -9.86
CA PRO A 105 -7.09 -8.43 -11.04
C PRO A 105 -5.73 -9.11 -10.90
N GLU A 106 -5.01 -8.87 -9.80
CA GLU A 106 -3.65 -9.41 -9.63
C GLU A 106 -3.57 -10.58 -8.64
N ALA A 107 -4.69 -11.28 -8.42
CA ALA A 107 -4.77 -12.37 -7.45
C ALA A 107 -3.75 -13.49 -7.67
N ARG A 108 -3.40 -13.78 -8.93
CA ARG A 108 -2.45 -14.85 -9.28
C ARG A 108 -1.00 -14.37 -9.33
N GLU A 109 -0.79 -13.07 -9.26
CA GLU A 109 0.53 -12.46 -9.43
C GLU A 109 1.19 -12.11 -8.11
N ARG A 110 0.41 -12.10 -7.01
CA ARG A 110 0.88 -11.67 -5.70
C ARG A 110 0.34 -12.55 -4.60
N GLN A 111 1.10 -12.67 -3.52
CA GLN A 111 0.61 -13.21 -2.27
C GLN A 111 0.19 -12.04 -1.39
N ARG A 112 -0.73 -12.27 -0.48
CA ARG A 112 -1.16 -11.26 0.50
C ARG A 112 -1.19 -11.87 1.90
N LYS A 113 -0.94 -11.04 2.91
CA LYS A 113 -0.89 -11.52 4.28
C LYS A 113 -1.26 -10.40 5.25
N TRP A 114 -2.09 -10.75 6.23
CA TRP A 114 -2.34 -9.89 7.37
C TRP A 114 -1.25 -10.11 8.41
N VAL A 115 -0.63 -9.03 8.89
CA VAL A 115 0.43 -9.07 9.90
C VAL A 115 0.22 -7.94 10.89
N SER A 116 0.86 -8.07 12.07
CA SER A 116 0.86 -6.95 13.02
C SER A 116 1.69 -5.79 12.46
N PRO A 117 1.47 -4.56 12.93
CA PRO A 117 2.31 -3.44 12.53
C PRO A 117 3.80 -3.67 12.81
N ALA A 118 4.12 -4.31 13.95
CA ALA A 118 5.51 -4.63 14.29
C ALA A 118 6.14 -5.58 13.28
N GLN A 119 5.41 -6.62 12.87
CA GLN A 119 5.87 -7.54 11.84
C GLN A 119 6.01 -6.85 10.48
N ALA A 120 5.03 -6.00 10.13
CA ALA A 120 5.07 -5.24 8.89
C ALA A 120 6.33 -4.38 8.80
N ALA A 121 6.69 -3.71 9.90
CA ALA A 121 7.90 -2.88 9.97
C ALA A 121 9.17 -3.70 9.71
N GLU A 122 9.18 -4.97 10.12
CA GLU A 122 10.33 -5.85 9.88
C GLU A 122 10.36 -6.41 8.45
N MET A 123 9.20 -6.56 7.83
CA MET A 123 9.07 -7.20 6.52
C MET A 123 9.33 -6.27 5.35
N VAL A 124 9.06 -4.97 5.50
CA VAL A 124 9.26 -4.00 4.42
C VAL A 124 10.67 -3.42 4.46
N ASN A 125 11.13 -2.90 3.33
CA ASN A 125 12.50 -2.38 3.21
C ASN A 125 12.62 -0.86 3.38
N GLU A 126 11.57 -0.11 3.05
CA GLU A 126 11.60 1.35 3.06
C GLU A 126 11.61 1.90 4.49
N PRO A 127 12.65 2.66 4.91
CA PRO A 127 12.73 3.19 6.27
C PRO A 127 11.54 4.07 6.67
N GLY A 128 11.03 4.88 5.77
CA GLY A 128 9.87 5.73 6.03
C GLY A 128 8.61 4.93 6.27
N LEU A 129 8.43 3.83 5.54
CA LEU A 129 7.29 2.94 5.73
C LEU A 129 7.40 2.18 7.05
N LYS A 130 8.62 1.74 7.40
CA LYS A 130 8.88 1.12 8.72
C LYS A 130 8.47 2.05 9.86
N ALA A 131 8.82 3.33 9.75
CA ALA A 131 8.49 4.33 10.76
C ALA A 131 6.96 4.49 10.92
N ILE A 132 6.23 4.49 9.82
CA ILE A 132 4.77 4.57 9.85
C ILE A 132 4.17 3.38 10.60
N PHE A 133 4.63 2.17 10.32
CA PHE A 133 4.16 0.98 11.02
C PHE A 133 4.53 0.96 12.50
N GLN A 134 5.69 1.48 12.85
CA GLN A 134 6.15 1.55 14.24
C GLN A 134 5.32 2.50 15.09
N GLU A 135 4.66 3.47 14.48
CA GLU A 135 3.80 4.43 15.17
C GLU A 135 2.33 3.97 15.29
N MET A 136 1.99 2.84 14.72
CA MET A 136 0.62 2.32 14.76
C MET A 136 0.27 1.63 16.08
#